data_e185fde1d134f0aa910647e17f1e0b35
#
_entry.id   e185fde1d134f0aa910647e17f1e0b35
#
_cell.length_a   1.000
_cell.length_b   1.000
_cell.length_c   1.000
_cell.angle_alpha   90.00
_cell.angle_beta   90.00
_cell.angle_gamma   90.00
#
_symmetry.space_group_name_H-M   'P 1'
#
loop_
_entity.id
_entity.type
_entity.pdbx_description
1 polymer ?
#
loop_
_entity_poly.entity_id
_entity_poly.type
_entity_poly.pdbx_seq_one_letter_code
_entity_poly.pdbx_strand_id
1 'polypeptide(L)'
;MFENMRLAFQGIWSHKLRSILTMLGIIIGIAAIITIVSTIKGTNEQIKENLIGAGNNVVTVQLNQAGYPYDLSWNAVPAGVRTVSEETRQELEAIRGAQKVSLYTSRNYAEQVYYQNTQFNGSVYGIDENYLSVYGYQVKNGRGFTESDFVNFRKVVLVDATAVNNLFGGINPVGEAVELQGDVFTVVGVVDLSDSFAPTINSINDYWLYANTSSGTIYMPSSVWPTAYQFDEPQNVAIKVDSTDDMASVGKAAADILTEKQIMDKQSDFDYRSQDMLEQAQQLQSMSESTNMQLVWIASISLIVGGIGVMNIMLVSVTERTSEIGLKKALGAKKRRIRMQFLTEAAVLTSLGGLIGVASGIGLAQLISKMMQIPVSVSIPAILISVVFSTVIGVVFGLVPAIKAANLNPIDALRRN
;
A
#
# COMPACT_ATOMS: atom_id res chain seq x y z
N MET A 1 -28.24 34.60 14.09
CA MET A 1 -27.52 33.65 13.23
C MET A 1 -28.50 32.74 12.46
N PHE A 2 -29.45 32.11 13.15
CA PHE A 2 -30.49 31.24 12.53
C PHE A 2 -31.31 31.93 11.42
N GLU A 3 -31.68 33.19 11.65
CA GLU A 3 -32.46 33.97 10.68
C GLU A 3 -31.69 34.21 9.37
N ASN A 4 -30.38 34.49 9.46
CA ASN A 4 -29.53 34.65 8.27
C ASN A 4 -29.34 33.30 7.51
N MET A 5 -29.30 32.18 8.20
CA MET A 5 -29.25 30.85 7.57
C MET A 5 -30.58 30.57 6.82
N ARG A 6 -31.73 30.86 7.43
CA ARG A 6 -33.05 30.73 6.76
C ARG A 6 -33.15 31.56 5.51
N LEU A 7 -32.69 32.82 5.57
CA LEU A 7 -32.65 33.70 4.42
C LEU A 7 -31.71 33.23 3.32
N ALA A 8 -30.54 32.64 3.70
CA ALA A 8 -29.59 32.02 2.76
C ALA A 8 -30.24 30.84 2.02
N PHE A 9 -30.94 29.95 2.74
CA PHE A 9 -31.69 28.84 2.13
C PHE A 9 -32.78 29.31 1.18
N GLN A 10 -33.54 30.33 1.56
CA GLN A 10 -34.57 30.92 0.67
C GLN A 10 -33.96 31.52 -0.59
N GLY A 11 -32.83 32.23 -0.48
CA GLY A 11 -32.10 32.79 -1.63
C GLY A 11 -31.58 31.70 -2.59
N ILE A 12 -31.08 30.61 -2.06
CA ILE A 12 -30.60 29.44 -2.84
C ILE A 12 -31.76 28.81 -3.64
N TRP A 13 -32.93 28.68 -2.99
CA TRP A 13 -34.10 28.04 -3.61
C TRP A 13 -34.79 28.91 -4.65
N SER A 14 -34.72 30.24 -4.49
CA SER A 14 -35.31 31.20 -5.44
C SER A 14 -34.55 31.28 -6.76
N HIS A 15 -33.25 30.99 -6.78
CA HIS A 15 -32.38 31.03 -7.97
C HIS A 15 -31.62 29.73 -8.19
N LYS A 16 -32.35 28.61 -8.29
CA LYS A 16 -31.80 27.23 -8.31
C LYS A 16 -30.68 27.03 -9.32
N LEU A 17 -30.86 27.45 -10.58
CA LEU A 17 -29.87 27.24 -11.64
C LEU A 17 -28.55 27.94 -11.31
N ARG A 18 -28.63 29.19 -10.78
CA ARG A 18 -27.42 29.93 -10.39
C ARG A 18 -26.72 29.28 -9.22
N SER A 19 -27.47 28.85 -8.21
CA SER A 19 -26.91 28.17 -7.02
C SER A 19 -26.24 26.84 -7.38
N ILE A 20 -26.84 26.04 -8.27
CA ILE A 20 -26.26 24.80 -8.75
C ILE A 20 -24.96 25.04 -9.53
N LEU A 21 -24.97 26.00 -10.47
CA LEU A 21 -23.79 26.38 -11.25
C LEU A 21 -22.63 26.86 -10.35
N THR A 22 -23.00 27.63 -9.31
CA THR A 22 -22.01 28.12 -8.33
C THR A 22 -21.38 26.98 -7.51
N MET A 23 -22.23 26.07 -7.05
CA MET A 23 -21.77 24.92 -6.25
C MET A 23 -21.01 23.91 -7.08
N LEU A 24 -21.22 23.84 -8.40
CA LEU A 24 -20.66 22.80 -9.27
C LEU A 24 -19.15 22.73 -9.19
N GLY A 25 -18.45 23.88 -9.22
CA GLY A 25 -16.99 23.90 -9.09
C GLY A 25 -16.49 23.37 -7.73
N ILE A 26 -17.23 23.67 -6.66
CA ILE A 26 -16.90 23.18 -5.31
C ILE A 26 -17.21 21.68 -5.19
N ILE A 27 -18.37 21.26 -5.73
CA ILE A 27 -18.76 19.84 -5.75
C ILE A 27 -17.72 19.01 -6.48
N ILE A 28 -17.29 19.43 -7.68
CA ILE A 28 -16.28 18.72 -8.47
C ILE A 28 -14.95 18.68 -7.73
N GLY A 29 -14.49 19.81 -7.19
CA GLY A 29 -13.22 19.87 -6.46
C GLY A 29 -13.19 18.95 -5.24
N ILE A 30 -14.25 18.99 -4.42
CA ILE A 30 -14.35 18.15 -3.22
C ILE A 30 -14.57 16.68 -3.58
N ALA A 31 -15.41 16.38 -4.58
CA ALA A 31 -15.59 15.03 -5.05
C ALA A 31 -14.27 14.41 -5.55
N ALA A 32 -13.47 15.16 -6.29
CA ALA A 32 -12.15 14.73 -6.72
C ALA A 32 -11.22 14.44 -5.53
N ILE A 33 -11.13 15.35 -4.55
CA ILE A 33 -10.29 15.15 -3.35
C ILE A 33 -10.73 13.90 -2.59
N ILE A 34 -12.02 13.74 -2.32
CA ILE A 34 -12.53 12.58 -1.57
C ILE A 34 -12.29 11.28 -2.33
N THR A 35 -12.51 11.26 -3.65
CA THR A 35 -12.26 10.10 -4.48
C THR A 35 -10.79 9.71 -4.43
N ILE A 36 -9.87 10.66 -4.69
CA ILE A 36 -8.44 10.44 -4.68
C ILE A 36 -7.98 9.92 -3.31
N VAL A 37 -8.28 10.63 -2.22
CA VAL A 37 -7.83 10.26 -0.87
C VAL A 37 -8.39 8.91 -0.43
N SER A 38 -9.63 8.59 -0.79
CA SER A 38 -10.24 7.29 -0.44
C SER A 38 -9.64 6.13 -1.21
N THR A 39 -9.33 6.32 -2.49
CA THR A 39 -8.64 5.32 -3.32
C THR A 39 -7.22 5.08 -2.81
N ILE A 40 -6.46 6.14 -2.53
CA ILE A 40 -5.12 6.09 -1.98
C ILE A 40 -5.08 5.29 -0.68
N LYS A 41 -5.98 5.65 0.26
CA LYS A 41 -6.02 4.98 1.55
C LYS A 41 -6.32 3.50 1.39
N GLY A 42 -7.27 3.14 0.51
CA GLY A 42 -7.59 1.75 0.22
C GLY A 42 -6.40 0.99 -0.39
N THR A 43 -5.71 1.57 -1.37
CA THR A 43 -4.52 0.98 -1.97
C THR A 43 -3.39 0.79 -0.96
N ASN A 44 -3.14 1.78 -0.09
CA ASN A 44 -2.10 1.68 0.95
C ASN A 44 -2.44 0.59 1.99
N GLU A 45 -3.70 0.49 2.40
CA GLU A 45 -4.16 -0.59 3.29
C GLU A 45 -3.97 -1.96 2.61
N GLN A 46 -4.29 -2.10 1.33
CA GLN A 46 -4.09 -3.34 0.59
C GLN A 46 -2.61 -3.69 0.39
N ILE A 47 -1.75 -2.71 0.07
CA ILE A 47 -0.30 -2.93 -0.02
C ILE A 47 0.22 -3.49 1.31
N LYS A 48 -0.18 -2.86 2.42
CA LYS A 48 0.20 -3.32 3.76
C LYS A 48 -0.33 -4.74 4.04
N GLU A 49 -1.57 -5.02 3.72
CA GLU A 49 -2.20 -6.32 3.91
C GLU A 49 -1.57 -7.42 3.04
N ASN A 50 -1.25 -7.12 1.79
CA ASN A 50 -0.63 -8.07 0.87
C ASN A 50 0.84 -8.38 1.22
N LEU A 51 1.60 -7.38 1.66
CA LEU A 51 3.03 -7.56 1.99
C LEU A 51 3.25 -8.11 3.40
N ILE A 52 2.42 -7.69 4.34
CA ILE A 52 2.57 -8.07 5.74
C ILE A 52 1.53 -9.10 6.15
N GLY A 53 0.42 -9.22 5.42
CA GLY A 53 -0.71 -10.15 5.48
C GLY A 53 -1.09 -10.70 6.86
N ALA A 54 -2.24 -11.27 7.04
CA ALA A 54 -2.62 -11.88 8.31
C ALA A 54 -1.71 -13.09 8.63
N GLY A 55 -0.52 -12.84 9.18
CA GLY A 55 0.47 -13.85 9.58
C GLY A 55 1.77 -13.88 8.79
N ASN A 56 1.99 -13.00 7.79
CA ASN A 56 3.25 -12.93 7.04
C ASN A 56 4.26 -11.97 7.70
N ASN A 57 4.39 -12.07 9.02
CA ASN A 57 5.37 -11.36 9.83
C ASN A 57 6.71 -12.11 9.81
N VAL A 58 7.28 -12.30 8.62
CA VAL A 58 8.58 -12.96 8.41
C VAL A 58 9.62 -11.93 8.00
N VAL A 59 10.73 -11.91 8.72
CA VAL A 59 11.92 -11.13 8.40
C VAL A 59 12.94 -12.05 7.77
N THR A 60 13.42 -11.70 6.59
CA THR A 60 14.49 -12.44 5.91
C THR A 60 15.81 -11.70 6.06
N VAL A 61 16.84 -12.39 6.50
CA VAL A 61 18.21 -11.86 6.60
C VAL A 61 19.09 -12.60 5.61
N GLN A 62 19.74 -11.85 4.72
CA GLN A 62 20.52 -12.38 3.62
C GLN A 62 21.92 -11.80 3.61
N LEU A 63 22.85 -12.57 3.01
CA LEU A 63 24.19 -12.08 2.74
C LEU A 63 24.18 -11.01 1.66
N ASN A 64 24.85 -9.90 1.91
CA ASN A 64 25.03 -8.79 0.99
C ASN A 64 26.51 -8.54 0.73
N GLN A 65 26.81 -7.95 -0.43
CA GLN A 65 28.13 -7.41 -0.76
C GLN A 65 27.98 -5.96 -1.22
N ALA A 66 28.71 -5.06 -0.61
CA ALA A 66 28.67 -3.64 -0.91
C ALA A 66 27.23 -3.05 -0.93
N GLY A 67 26.34 -3.58 -0.07
CA GLY A 67 24.96 -3.12 0.07
C GLY A 67 23.94 -3.79 -0.86
N TYR A 68 24.34 -4.71 -1.72
CA TYR A 68 23.47 -5.46 -2.63
C TYR A 68 23.37 -6.93 -2.22
N PRO A 69 22.19 -7.59 -2.38
CA PRO A 69 22.04 -9.01 -2.12
C PRO A 69 23.06 -9.84 -2.89
N TYR A 70 23.73 -10.75 -2.20
CA TYR A 70 24.72 -11.65 -2.80
C TYR A 70 24.06 -12.96 -3.22
N ASP A 71 23.76 -13.09 -4.53
CA ASP A 71 23.06 -14.25 -5.07
C ASP A 71 24.08 -15.32 -5.52
N LEU A 72 24.05 -16.47 -4.86
CA LEU A 72 24.87 -17.65 -5.18
C LEU A 72 24.48 -18.34 -6.50
N SER A 73 23.38 -17.95 -7.15
CA SER A 73 23.06 -18.45 -8.50
C SER A 73 24.06 -17.95 -9.55
N TRP A 74 24.68 -16.78 -9.31
CA TRP A 74 25.58 -16.12 -10.25
C TRP A 74 26.97 -15.88 -9.70
N ASN A 75 27.19 -16.09 -8.42
CA ASN A 75 28.42 -15.80 -7.72
C ASN A 75 28.98 -17.08 -7.06
N ALA A 76 30.28 -17.12 -6.94
CA ALA A 76 30.96 -18.20 -6.19
C ALA A 76 30.71 -18.08 -4.67
N VAL A 77 30.85 -19.16 -3.94
CA VAL A 77 30.79 -19.12 -2.48
C VAL A 77 31.89 -18.18 -1.96
N PRO A 78 31.55 -17.15 -1.18
CA PRO A 78 32.52 -16.15 -0.75
C PRO A 78 33.49 -16.74 0.30
N ALA A 79 34.76 -16.47 0.10
CA ALA A 79 35.78 -16.86 1.07
C ALA A 79 35.58 -16.09 2.39
N GLY A 80 35.72 -16.78 3.53
CA GLY A 80 35.63 -16.16 4.84
C GLY A 80 34.22 -15.92 5.38
N VAL A 81 33.19 -16.39 4.70
CA VAL A 81 31.82 -16.44 5.24
C VAL A 81 31.51 -17.88 5.65
N ARG A 82 31.11 -18.07 6.90
CA ARG A 82 30.81 -19.40 7.47
C ARG A 82 29.34 -19.74 7.42
N THR A 83 29.02 -21.02 7.48
CA THR A 83 27.64 -21.48 7.72
C THR A 83 27.18 -21.13 9.14
N VAL A 84 25.90 -21.01 9.33
CA VAL A 84 25.28 -20.69 10.64
C VAL A 84 25.44 -21.92 11.56
N SER A 85 26.12 -21.75 12.70
CA SER A 85 26.27 -22.78 13.72
C SER A 85 25.00 -22.92 14.55
N GLU A 86 24.85 -24.07 15.22
CA GLU A 86 23.73 -24.28 16.14
C GLU A 86 23.72 -23.28 17.30
N GLU A 87 24.89 -22.86 17.78
CA GLU A 87 25.01 -21.78 18.78
C GLU A 87 24.44 -20.45 18.26
N THR A 88 24.78 -20.07 17.02
CA THR A 88 24.25 -18.85 16.39
C THR A 88 22.74 -18.96 16.16
N ARG A 89 22.23 -20.14 15.78
CA ARG A 89 20.80 -20.41 15.66
C ARG A 89 20.05 -20.15 16.97
N GLN A 90 20.57 -20.66 18.08
CA GLN A 90 20.01 -20.46 19.41
C GLN A 90 20.02 -18.97 19.82
N GLU A 91 21.07 -18.22 19.47
CA GLU A 91 21.11 -16.77 19.70
C GLU A 91 20.06 -16.03 18.89
N LEU A 92 19.82 -16.43 17.64
CA LEU A 92 18.76 -15.87 16.80
C LEU A 92 17.36 -16.17 17.36
N GLU A 93 17.16 -17.39 17.88
CA GLU A 93 15.89 -17.79 18.53
C GLU A 93 15.66 -17.04 19.86
N ALA A 94 16.73 -16.61 20.53
CA ALA A 94 16.66 -15.85 21.78
C ALA A 94 16.39 -14.35 21.56
N ILE A 95 16.37 -13.84 20.34
CA ILE A 95 16.04 -12.45 20.04
C ILE A 95 14.61 -12.16 20.53
N ARG A 96 14.46 -11.10 21.30
CA ARG A 96 13.12 -10.69 21.78
C ARG A 96 12.19 -10.36 20.61
N GLY A 97 11.04 -11.03 20.54
CA GLY A 97 10.08 -10.91 19.45
C GLY A 97 10.25 -11.94 18.34
N ALA A 98 11.34 -12.73 18.33
CA ALA A 98 11.48 -13.87 17.45
C ALA A 98 10.61 -15.03 17.94
N GLN A 99 9.75 -15.56 17.07
CA GLN A 99 8.88 -16.69 17.37
C GLN A 99 9.47 -18.01 16.87
N LYS A 100 10.03 -17.98 15.66
CA LYS A 100 10.60 -19.17 15.01
C LYS A 100 11.67 -18.77 14.00
N VAL A 101 12.77 -19.48 13.99
CA VAL A 101 13.90 -19.27 13.08
C VAL A 101 13.99 -20.43 12.10
N SER A 102 14.30 -20.14 10.85
CA SER A 102 14.56 -21.09 9.79
C SER A 102 15.81 -20.69 9.03
N LEU A 103 16.64 -21.67 8.74
CA LEU A 103 17.86 -21.55 7.93
C LEU A 103 17.59 -22.13 6.55
N TYR A 104 18.01 -21.44 5.49
CA TYR A 104 17.85 -21.95 4.14
C TYR A 104 18.95 -21.46 3.21
N THR A 105 19.20 -22.24 2.17
CA THR A 105 20.04 -21.89 1.03
C THR A 105 19.18 -21.81 -0.22
N SER A 106 19.56 -21.02 -1.21
CA SER A 106 18.75 -20.86 -2.43
C SER A 106 19.59 -20.72 -3.69
N ARG A 107 19.03 -21.19 -4.78
CA ARG A 107 19.37 -20.82 -6.14
C ARG A 107 18.12 -20.26 -6.79
N ASN A 108 18.09 -18.94 -7.02
CA ASN A 108 16.95 -18.27 -7.62
C ASN A 108 16.81 -18.62 -9.10
N TYR A 109 17.86 -19.12 -9.71
CA TYR A 109 17.88 -19.69 -11.04
C TYR A 109 18.65 -21.01 -11.02
N ALA A 110 17.91 -22.11 -11.04
CA ALA A 110 18.51 -23.43 -10.95
C ALA A 110 18.83 -23.97 -12.36
N GLU A 111 20.12 -24.16 -12.60
CA GLU A 111 20.58 -24.88 -13.79
C GLU A 111 20.52 -26.39 -13.56
N GLN A 112 20.49 -27.16 -14.64
CA GLN A 112 20.59 -28.65 -14.62
C GLN A 112 19.52 -29.30 -13.73
N VAL A 113 18.29 -28.84 -13.84
CA VAL A 113 17.09 -29.47 -13.23
C VAL A 113 16.17 -29.95 -14.34
N TYR A 114 15.83 -31.22 -14.37
CA TYR A 114 15.08 -31.85 -15.44
C TYR A 114 13.99 -32.79 -14.91
N TYR A 115 12.85 -32.78 -15.55
CA TYR A 115 11.88 -33.87 -15.51
C TYR A 115 11.73 -34.42 -16.92
N GLN A 116 12.14 -35.65 -17.15
CA GLN A 116 12.25 -36.26 -18.48
C GLN A 116 13.03 -35.33 -19.44
N ASN A 117 12.39 -34.73 -20.44
CA ASN A 117 12.99 -33.81 -21.41
C ASN A 117 12.68 -32.34 -21.13
N THR A 118 11.99 -32.02 -20.04
CA THR A 118 11.62 -30.67 -19.68
C THR A 118 12.63 -30.09 -18.70
N GLN A 119 13.28 -29.00 -19.09
CA GLN A 119 14.16 -28.24 -18.20
C GLN A 119 13.36 -27.33 -17.29
N PHE A 120 13.72 -27.28 -16.02
CA PHE A 120 13.18 -26.36 -15.04
C PHE A 120 14.06 -25.12 -14.95
N ASN A 121 13.44 -23.94 -15.06
CA ASN A 121 14.11 -22.64 -14.96
C ASN A 121 13.63 -21.86 -13.74
N GLY A 122 13.21 -22.56 -12.70
CA GLY A 122 12.75 -21.97 -11.44
C GLY A 122 13.82 -21.98 -10.36
N SER A 123 13.38 -21.84 -9.12
CA SER A 123 14.25 -21.78 -7.96
C SER A 123 14.37 -23.12 -7.25
N VAL A 124 15.53 -23.37 -6.64
CA VAL A 124 15.73 -24.50 -5.74
C VAL A 124 16.16 -24.00 -4.37
N TYR A 125 15.49 -24.49 -3.32
CA TYR A 125 15.74 -24.12 -1.93
C TYR A 125 16.13 -25.34 -1.11
N GLY A 126 17.25 -25.24 -0.39
CA GLY A 126 17.64 -26.19 0.65
C GLY A 126 17.11 -25.68 1.99
N ILE A 127 16.09 -26.33 2.53
CA ILE A 127 15.33 -25.84 3.68
C ILE A 127 15.47 -26.74 4.91
N ASP A 128 15.38 -26.11 6.08
CA ASP A 128 15.28 -26.81 7.36
C ASP A 128 13.82 -27.22 7.67
N GLU A 129 13.61 -27.87 8.83
CA GLU A 129 12.28 -28.31 9.27
C GLU A 129 11.31 -27.17 9.58
N ASN A 130 11.81 -25.96 9.81
CA ASN A 130 11.01 -24.81 10.21
C ASN A 130 10.49 -24.01 9.01
N TYR A 131 11.15 -24.07 7.87
CA TYR A 131 10.93 -23.19 6.72
C TYR A 131 9.46 -23.12 6.29
N LEU A 132 8.84 -24.26 6.03
CA LEU A 132 7.46 -24.31 5.56
C LEU A 132 6.50 -23.65 6.54
N SER A 133 6.71 -23.85 7.85
CA SER A 133 5.88 -23.25 8.89
C SER A 133 6.13 -21.76 9.08
N VAL A 134 7.36 -21.28 8.88
CA VAL A 134 7.74 -19.87 8.96
C VAL A 134 7.05 -19.11 7.84
N TYR A 135 7.12 -19.59 6.60
CA TYR A 135 6.52 -18.97 5.43
C TYR A 135 5.05 -19.32 5.19
N GLY A 136 4.43 -20.13 6.05
CA GLY A 136 3.01 -20.48 5.94
C GLY A 136 2.66 -21.42 4.81
N TYR A 137 3.64 -22.20 4.31
CA TYR A 137 3.38 -23.26 3.33
C TYR A 137 2.66 -24.45 3.95
N GLN A 138 1.73 -25.01 3.21
CA GLN A 138 0.99 -26.21 3.56
C GLN A 138 1.14 -27.28 2.48
N VAL A 139 1.19 -28.54 2.89
CA VAL A 139 1.19 -29.66 1.95
C VAL A 139 -0.23 -29.87 1.42
N LYS A 140 -0.41 -29.68 0.13
CA LYS A 140 -1.71 -29.89 -0.56
C LYS A 140 -1.86 -31.34 -1.05
N ASN A 141 -0.77 -31.99 -1.43
CA ASN A 141 -0.76 -33.37 -1.91
C ASN A 141 0.51 -34.08 -1.47
N GLY A 142 0.43 -35.40 -1.19
CA GLY A 142 1.58 -36.17 -0.71
C GLY A 142 1.88 -35.91 0.78
N ARG A 143 3.14 -35.76 1.13
CA ARG A 143 3.63 -35.48 2.48
C ARG A 143 4.71 -34.39 2.51
N GLY A 144 4.88 -33.76 3.65
CA GLY A 144 6.02 -32.90 3.95
C GLY A 144 7.30 -33.69 4.22
N PHE A 145 8.41 -32.98 4.49
CA PHE A 145 9.60 -33.57 5.00
C PHE A 145 9.38 -34.12 6.42
N THR A 146 10.04 -35.24 6.69
CA THR A 146 10.10 -35.87 8.02
C THR A 146 11.50 -35.75 8.58
N GLU A 147 11.67 -35.84 9.88
CA GLU A 147 12.98 -35.89 10.52
C GLU A 147 13.93 -36.94 9.88
N SER A 148 13.34 -38.07 9.48
CA SER A 148 14.07 -39.14 8.79
C SER A 148 14.64 -38.72 7.43
N ASP A 149 14.04 -37.76 6.75
CA ASP A 149 14.52 -37.26 5.46
C ASP A 149 15.77 -36.40 5.66
N PHE A 150 15.87 -35.66 6.77
CA PHE A 150 17.05 -34.86 7.14
C PHE A 150 18.18 -35.75 7.68
N VAL A 151 17.90 -36.65 8.64
CA VAL A 151 18.88 -37.46 9.34
C VAL A 151 19.52 -38.51 8.41
N ASN A 152 18.72 -39.11 7.52
CA ASN A 152 19.16 -40.13 6.59
C ASN A 152 19.58 -39.62 5.22
N PHE A 153 19.70 -38.30 5.04
CA PHE A 153 20.10 -37.67 3.78
C PHE A 153 19.29 -38.19 2.58
N ARG A 154 17.94 -38.27 2.74
CA ARG A 154 17.09 -38.82 1.67
C ARG A 154 16.97 -37.82 0.53
N LYS A 155 17.21 -38.27 -0.71
CA LYS A 155 17.06 -37.51 -1.93
C LYS A 155 15.55 -37.35 -2.28
N VAL A 156 14.87 -36.51 -1.55
CA VAL A 156 13.43 -36.19 -1.73
C VAL A 156 13.26 -34.71 -1.92
N VAL A 157 12.20 -34.33 -2.66
CA VAL A 157 11.87 -32.92 -2.90
C VAL A 157 10.39 -32.68 -2.71
N LEU A 158 10.05 -31.41 -2.38
CA LEU A 158 8.72 -30.84 -2.49
C LEU A 158 8.72 -29.85 -3.65
N VAL A 159 7.58 -29.69 -4.28
CA VAL A 159 7.39 -28.74 -5.39
C VAL A 159 6.21 -27.83 -5.10
N ASP A 160 6.28 -26.57 -5.52
CA ASP A 160 5.14 -25.68 -5.43
C ASP A 160 4.15 -25.88 -6.61
N ALA A 161 2.96 -25.28 -6.53
CA ALA A 161 1.94 -25.41 -7.55
C ALA A 161 2.39 -24.87 -8.92
N THR A 162 3.26 -23.87 -8.94
CA THR A 162 3.81 -23.28 -10.17
C THR A 162 4.79 -24.23 -10.83
N ALA A 163 5.67 -24.85 -10.05
CA ALA A 163 6.59 -25.89 -10.56
C ALA A 163 5.82 -27.12 -11.09
N VAL A 164 4.70 -27.52 -10.46
CA VAL A 164 3.83 -28.58 -10.99
C VAL A 164 3.35 -28.24 -12.40
N ASN A 165 2.92 -27.03 -12.65
CA ASN A 165 2.44 -26.62 -13.98
C ASN A 165 3.60 -26.54 -14.99
N ASN A 166 4.72 -25.92 -14.62
CA ASN A 166 5.81 -25.61 -15.54
C ASN A 166 6.72 -26.80 -15.84
N LEU A 167 6.98 -27.65 -14.84
CA LEU A 167 7.88 -28.81 -15.00
C LEU A 167 7.12 -30.09 -15.33
N PHE A 168 5.95 -30.31 -14.70
CA PHE A 168 5.20 -31.57 -14.85
C PHE A 168 3.97 -31.44 -15.75
N GLY A 169 3.73 -30.27 -16.36
CA GLY A 169 2.57 -30.06 -17.24
C GLY A 169 1.21 -30.18 -16.53
N GLY A 170 1.19 -29.94 -15.21
CA GLY A 170 -0.04 -29.97 -14.39
C GLY A 170 -0.47 -31.39 -13.93
N ILE A 171 0.33 -32.45 -14.21
CA ILE A 171 0.06 -33.78 -13.67
C ILE A 171 0.52 -33.87 -12.20
N ASN A 172 -0.03 -34.84 -11.45
CA ASN A 172 0.38 -35.07 -10.07
C ASN A 172 1.83 -35.57 -10.02
N PRO A 173 2.77 -34.81 -9.45
CA PRO A 173 4.19 -35.15 -9.47
C PRO A 173 4.61 -36.09 -8.33
N VAL A 174 3.73 -36.40 -7.37
CA VAL A 174 4.09 -37.22 -6.19
C VAL A 174 4.45 -38.64 -6.61
N GLY A 175 5.68 -39.03 -6.28
CA GLY A 175 6.29 -40.31 -6.65
C GLY A 175 7.14 -40.24 -7.92
N GLU A 176 7.09 -39.15 -8.69
CA GLU A 176 7.91 -38.93 -9.87
C GLU A 176 9.36 -38.60 -9.49
N ALA A 177 10.27 -38.89 -10.40
CA ALA A 177 11.71 -38.66 -10.26
C ALA A 177 12.12 -37.39 -11.01
N VAL A 178 12.83 -36.49 -10.35
CA VAL A 178 13.40 -35.26 -10.93
C VAL A 178 14.91 -35.38 -10.85
N GLU A 179 15.61 -35.10 -11.94
CA GLU A 179 17.04 -34.96 -11.98
C GLU A 179 17.41 -33.52 -11.55
N LEU A 180 18.31 -33.41 -10.56
CA LEU A 180 18.82 -32.17 -10.04
C LEU A 180 20.33 -32.27 -9.90
N GLN A 181 21.10 -31.49 -10.68
CA GLN A 181 22.54 -31.46 -10.71
C GLN A 181 23.17 -32.89 -10.97
N GLY A 182 22.50 -33.69 -11.82
CA GLY A 182 22.96 -35.06 -12.14
C GLY A 182 22.55 -36.13 -11.13
N ASP A 183 21.88 -35.76 -10.04
CA ASP A 183 21.35 -36.69 -9.04
C ASP A 183 19.81 -36.81 -9.16
N VAL A 184 19.28 -37.98 -8.82
CA VAL A 184 17.84 -38.25 -8.91
C VAL A 184 17.18 -38.09 -7.56
N PHE A 185 16.15 -37.24 -7.52
CA PHE A 185 15.30 -36.92 -6.36
C PHE A 185 13.88 -37.40 -6.59
N THR A 186 13.23 -37.90 -5.55
CA THR A 186 11.81 -38.28 -5.62
C THR A 186 10.92 -37.18 -5.09
N VAL A 187 9.93 -36.79 -5.83
CA VAL A 187 8.90 -35.82 -5.35
C VAL A 187 8.02 -36.49 -4.31
N VAL A 188 7.99 -36.00 -3.09
CA VAL A 188 7.19 -36.56 -1.99
C VAL A 188 5.95 -35.78 -1.67
N GLY A 189 5.84 -34.53 -2.14
CA GLY A 189 4.66 -33.74 -1.95
C GLY A 189 4.65 -32.45 -2.74
N VAL A 190 3.46 -31.88 -2.80
CA VAL A 190 3.19 -30.57 -3.39
C VAL A 190 2.82 -29.61 -2.26
N VAL A 191 3.48 -28.45 -2.22
CA VAL A 191 3.24 -27.39 -1.24
C VAL A 191 2.65 -26.16 -1.90
N ASP A 192 1.85 -25.42 -1.14
CA ASP A 192 1.27 -24.16 -1.57
C ASP A 192 1.13 -23.25 -0.36
N LEU A 193 1.08 -21.93 -0.59
CA LEU A 193 0.79 -20.98 0.46
C LEU A 193 -0.60 -21.25 1.03
N SER A 194 -0.76 -21.14 2.34
CA SER A 194 -2.10 -21.17 2.92
C SER A 194 -2.86 -19.92 2.51
N ASP A 195 -4.19 -20.02 2.43
CA ASP A 195 -5.07 -18.92 1.97
C ASP A 195 -4.89 -17.64 2.79
N SER A 196 -4.46 -17.75 4.05
CA SER A 196 -4.18 -16.61 4.93
C SER A 196 -2.88 -15.89 4.61
N PHE A 197 -1.96 -16.52 3.87
CA PHE A 197 -0.68 -15.95 3.45
C PHE A 197 -0.68 -15.55 1.97
N ALA A 198 -1.68 -15.95 1.21
CA ALA A 198 -1.77 -15.60 -0.19
C ALA A 198 -2.15 -14.12 -0.36
N PRO A 199 -1.42 -13.36 -1.20
CA PRO A 199 -1.76 -11.97 -1.47
C PRO A 199 -3.13 -11.87 -2.15
N THR A 200 -3.93 -10.89 -1.77
CA THR A 200 -5.22 -10.62 -2.40
C THR A 200 -4.99 -9.89 -3.73
N ILE A 201 -5.23 -10.57 -4.83
CA ILE A 201 -5.09 -10.04 -6.19
C ILE A 201 -6.47 -9.59 -6.69
N ASN A 202 -6.73 -8.29 -6.68
CA ASN A 202 -8.00 -7.69 -7.11
C ASN A 202 -7.88 -6.91 -8.42
N SER A 203 -6.67 -6.63 -8.87
CA SER A 203 -6.44 -5.83 -10.09
C SER A 203 -5.30 -6.40 -10.93
N ILE A 204 -5.22 -5.97 -12.19
CA ILE A 204 -4.11 -6.32 -13.09
C ILE A 204 -2.78 -5.76 -12.57
N ASN A 205 -2.81 -4.63 -11.84
CA ASN A 205 -1.62 -4.07 -11.21
C ASN A 205 -1.18 -4.93 -10.02
N ASP A 206 -2.12 -5.44 -9.20
CA ASP A 206 -1.80 -6.37 -8.13
C ASP A 206 -1.21 -7.66 -8.70
N TYR A 207 -1.76 -8.15 -9.83
CA TYR A 207 -1.21 -9.30 -10.51
C TYR A 207 0.26 -9.09 -10.89
N TRP A 208 0.61 -7.96 -11.51
CA TRP A 208 1.99 -7.67 -11.87
C TRP A 208 2.90 -7.40 -10.66
N LEU A 209 2.33 -6.92 -9.57
CA LEU A 209 3.09 -6.61 -8.35
C LEU A 209 3.29 -7.85 -7.46
N TYR A 210 2.28 -8.71 -7.34
CA TYR A 210 2.26 -9.82 -6.39
C TYR A 210 2.18 -11.19 -7.04
N ALA A 211 1.72 -11.30 -8.29
CA ALA A 211 1.74 -12.57 -8.97
C ALA A 211 3.19 -13.00 -9.13
N ASN A 212 3.49 -14.13 -8.54
CA ASN A 212 4.81 -14.72 -8.63
C ASN A 212 5.11 -15.04 -10.11
N THR A 213 5.92 -14.22 -10.76
CA THR A 213 6.40 -14.46 -12.13
C THR A 213 7.47 -15.55 -12.17
N SER A 214 7.73 -16.21 -11.04
CA SER A 214 8.69 -17.30 -10.95
C SER A 214 8.24 -18.51 -11.76
N SER A 215 9.21 -19.23 -12.28
CA SER A 215 8.96 -20.51 -12.94
C SER A 215 8.58 -21.64 -11.96
N GLY A 216 8.44 -21.33 -10.67
CA GLY A 216 8.14 -22.24 -9.57
C GLY A 216 9.36 -22.53 -8.69
N THR A 217 9.12 -23.27 -7.60
CA THR A 217 10.16 -23.59 -6.61
C THR A 217 10.15 -25.07 -6.28
N ILE A 218 11.36 -25.63 -6.21
CA ILE A 218 11.64 -26.98 -5.70
C ILE A 218 12.33 -26.82 -4.34
N TYR A 219 11.83 -27.52 -3.33
CA TYR A 219 12.42 -27.55 -2.00
C TYR A 219 13.08 -28.89 -1.75
N MET A 220 14.24 -28.88 -1.14
CA MET A 220 14.97 -30.09 -0.70
C MET A 220 15.40 -29.96 0.76
N PRO A 221 15.62 -31.06 1.50
CA PRO A 221 16.16 -30.96 2.86
C PRO A 221 17.54 -30.32 2.84
N SER A 222 17.80 -29.39 3.76
CA SER A 222 19.10 -28.70 3.86
C SER A 222 20.28 -29.66 4.04
N SER A 223 20.06 -30.79 4.70
CA SER A 223 21.09 -31.84 4.87
C SER A 223 21.56 -32.48 3.56
N VAL A 224 20.68 -32.47 2.53
CA VAL A 224 20.99 -33.04 1.19
C VAL A 224 21.57 -32.00 0.23
N TRP A 225 21.46 -30.72 0.57
CA TRP A 225 21.96 -29.62 -0.25
C TRP A 225 23.39 -29.80 -0.76
N PRO A 226 24.36 -30.23 0.08
CA PRO A 226 25.74 -30.44 -0.34
C PRO A 226 25.97 -31.57 -1.39
N THR A 227 24.97 -32.39 -1.66
CA THR A 227 25.07 -33.42 -2.72
C THR A 227 24.79 -32.82 -4.11
N ALA A 228 24.02 -31.75 -4.18
CA ALA A 228 23.67 -31.08 -5.42
C ALA A 228 24.49 -29.81 -5.65
N TYR A 229 24.86 -29.10 -4.58
CA TYR A 229 25.58 -27.84 -4.59
C TYR A 229 26.86 -27.92 -3.73
N GLN A 230 27.39 -26.76 -3.38
CA GLN A 230 28.64 -26.75 -2.60
C GLN A 230 28.38 -27.01 -1.11
N PHE A 231 29.33 -27.64 -0.48
CA PHE A 231 29.38 -27.73 0.97
C PHE A 231 29.78 -26.37 1.57
N ASP A 232 29.35 -26.08 2.78
CA ASP A 232 29.66 -24.85 3.51
C ASP A 232 29.16 -23.53 2.84
N GLU A 233 28.10 -23.60 2.08
CA GLU A 233 27.49 -22.38 1.55
C GLU A 233 26.85 -21.53 2.68
N PRO A 234 27.03 -20.19 2.65
CA PRO A 234 26.37 -19.30 3.59
C PRO A 234 24.85 -19.40 3.46
N GLN A 235 24.21 -19.49 4.60
CA GLN A 235 22.76 -19.65 4.70
C GLN A 235 22.09 -18.28 4.86
N ASN A 236 20.90 -18.16 4.31
CA ASN A 236 19.94 -17.12 4.63
C ASN A 236 19.12 -17.51 5.86
N VAL A 237 18.60 -16.54 6.57
CA VAL A 237 17.80 -16.74 7.77
C VAL A 237 16.43 -16.13 7.58
N ALA A 238 15.39 -16.88 7.89
CA ALA A 238 14.02 -16.38 7.97
C ALA A 238 13.53 -16.48 9.42
N ILE A 239 13.02 -15.39 9.95
CA ILE A 239 12.54 -15.28 11.33
C ILE A 239 11.08 -14.89 11.31
N LYS A 240 10.22 -15.74 11.83
CA LYS A 240 8.84 -15.36 12.13
C LYS A 240 8.83 -14.59 13.44
N VAL A 241 8.21 -13.40 13.42
CA VAL A 241 8.13 -12.52 14.59
C VAL A 241 6.71 -12.47 15.15
N ASP A 242 6.58 -12.09 16.44
CA ASP A 242 5.30 -12.02 17.11
C ASP A 242 4.40 -10.92 16.58
N SER A 243 5.00 -9.77 16.20
CA SER A 243 4.29 -8.59 15.71
C SER A 243 5.03 -7.95 14.54
N THR A 244 4.28 -7.34 13.62
CA THR A 244 4.86 -6.55 12.53
C THR A 244 5.69 -5.36 13.05
N ASP A 245 5.39 -4.84 14.23
CA ASP A 245 6.14 -3.75 14.83
C ASP A 245 7.56 -4.17 15.29
N ASP A 246 7.75 -5.47 15.53
CA ASP A 246 9.04 -6.03 15.94
C ASP A 246 9.94 -6.39 14.74
N MET A 247 9.41 -6.42 13.50
CA MET A 247 10.14 -6.87 12.31
C MET A 247 11.47 -6.13 12.13
N ALA A 248 11.45 -4.81 12.17
CA ALA A 248 12.66 -4.00 11.96
C ALA A 248 13.71 -4.23 13.06
N SER A 249 13.28 -4.35 14.33
CA SER A 249 14.19 -4.55 15.47
C SER A 249 14.80 -5.94 15.47
N VAL A 250 13.99 -6.97 15.21
CA VAL A 250 14.44 -8.38 15.11
C VAL A 250 15.35 -8.56 13.91
N GLY A 251 14.97 -7.99 12.74
CA GLY A 251 15.75 -8.06 11.53
C GLY A 251 17.15 -7.46 11.68
N LYS A 252 17.23 -6.28 12.31
CA LYS A 252 18.49 -5.62 12.59
C LYS A 252 19.34 -6.43 13.58
N ALA A 253 18.76 -6.89 14.67
CA ALA A 253 19.49 -7.68 15.66
C ALA A 253 20.03 -9.00 15.05
N ALA A 254 19.24 -9.68 14.22
CA ALA A 254 19.66 -10.89 13.52
C ALA A 254 20.78 -10.61 12.51
N ALA A 255 20.68 -9.50 11.76
CA ALA A 255 21.71 -9.09 10.81
C ALA A 255 23.04 -8.76 11.52
N ASP A 256 22.99 -8.07 12.66
CA ASP A 256 24.16 -7.75 13.47
C ASP A 256 24.84 -9.03 14.01
N ILE A 257 24.08 -9.99 14.56
CA ILE A 257 24.58 -11.28 15.05
C ILE A 257 25.25 -12.07 13.91
N LEU A 258 24.59 -12.18 12.77
CA LEU A 258 25.11 -12.94 11.62
C LEU A 258 26.37 -12.28 11.04
N THR A 259 26.40 -10.97 10.93
CA THR A 259 27.57 -10.22 10.45
C THR A 259 28.75 -10.41 11.39
N GLU A 260 28.52 -10.37 12.70
CA GLU A 260 29.58 -10.56 13.69
C GLU A 260 30.13 -11.99 13.72
N LYS A 261 29.25 -13.00 13.64
CA LYS A 261 29.57 -14.40 13.83
C LYS A 261 30.00 -15.15 12.55
N GLN A 262 29.40 -14.82 11.41
CA GLN A 262 29.61 -15.58 10.17
C GLN A 262 30.69 -14.96 9.28
N ILE A 263 30.95 -13.66 9.38
CA ILE A 263 31.94 -12.98 8.55
C ILE A 263 33.26 -12.92 9.29
N MET A 264 34.25 -13.69 8.80
CA MET A 264 35.58 -13.83 9.43
C MET A 264 36.50 -12.66 9.06
N ASP A 265 36.42 -12.17 7.83
CA ASP A 265 37.18 -11.03 7.35
C ASP A 265 36.39 -9.74 7.53
N LYS A 266 36.66 -9.03 8.59
CA LYS A 266 36.00 -7.73 8.92
C LYS A 266 36.39 -6.60 7.97
N GLN A 267 37.33 -6.79 7.06
CA GLN A 267 37.70 -5.83 6.01
C GLN A 267 37.01 -6.15 4.69
N SER A 268 36.26 -7.26 4.61
CA SER A 268 35.47 -7.60 3.43
C SER A 268 34.24 -6.69 3.31
N ASP A 269 33.77 -6.48 2.06
CA ASP A 269 32.54 -5.74 1.79
C ASP A 269 31.28 -6.57 2.02
N PHE A 270 31.40 -7.72 2.71
CA PHE A 270 30.26 -8.57 3.05
C PHE A 270 29.64 -8.17 4.38
N ASP A 271 28.31 -8.15 4.39
CA ASP A 271 27.49 -8.00 5.59
C ASP A 271 26.19 -8.81 5.44
N TYR A 272 25.54 -9.11 6.55
CA TYR A 272 24.18 -9.60 6.54
C TYR A 272 23.22 -8.46 6.71
N ARG A 273 22.14 -8.44 5.91
CA ARG A 273 21.09 -7.41 6.01
C ARG A 273 19.72 -8.05 6.06
N SER A 274 18.85 -7.46 6.87
CA SER A 274 17.45 -7.82 6.85
C SER A 274 16.77 -7.21 5.63
N GLN A 275 16.02 -8.05 4.91
CA GLN A 275 14.98 -7.57 3.99
C GLN A 275 13.72 -7.41 4.81
N ASP A 276 13.39 -6.17 5.14
CA ASP A 276 12.18 -5.85 5.88
C ASP A 276 11.04 -5.59 4.87
N MET A 277 10.08 -6.51 4.82
CA MET A 277 8.87 -6.35 4.02
C MET A 277 8.09 -5.09 4.42
N LEU A 278 8.18 -4.68 5.69
CA LEU A 278 7.59 -3.44 6.17
C LEU A 278 8.28 -2.23 5.54
N GLU A 279 9.60 -2.24 5.42
CA GLU A 279 10.35 -1.17 4.76
C GLU A 279 9.99 -1.09 3.27
N GLN A 280 9.86 -2.21 2.58
CA GLN A 280 9.38 -2.25 1.20
C GLN A 280 7.95 -1.71 1.08
N ALA A 281 7.05 -2.10 1.99
CA ALA A 281 5.70 -1.57 2.04
C ALA A 281 5.70 -0.05 2.26
N GLN A 282 6.53 0.46 3.18
CA GLN A 282 6.69 1.89 3.45
C GLN A 282 7.27 2.65 2.25
N GLN A 283 8.22 2.08 1.52
CA GLN A 283 8.77 2.67 0.30
C GLN A 283 7.69 2.79 -0.80
N LEU A 284 6.94 1.72 -1.06
CA LEU A 284 5.82 1.74 -2.00
C LEU A 284 4.75 2.75 -1.57
N GLN A 285 4.45 2.80 -0.29
CA GLN A 285 3.52 3.76 0.28
C GLN A 285 4.01 5.20 0.09
N SER A 286 5.29 5.49 0.36
CA SER A 286 5.87 6.83 0.20
C SER A 286 5.88 7.30 -1.25
N MET A 287 6.14 6.40 -2.20
CA MET A 287 6.02 6.68 -3.63
C MET A 287 4.56 7.00 -4.01
N SER A 288 3.62 6.23 -3.50
CA SER A 288 2.19 6.47 -3.68
C SER A 288 1.77 7.82 -3.10
N GLU A 289 2.18 8.14 -1.87
CA GLU A 289 1.88 9.41 -1.21
C GLU A 289 2.42 10.62 -1.97
N SER A 290 3.62 10.53 -2.53
CA SER A 290 4.22 11.61 -3.33
C SER A 290 3.41 11.90 -4.60
N THR A 291 3.01 10.87 -5.33
CA THR A 291 2.16 11.00 -6.53
C THR A 291 0.78 11.57 -6.16
N ASN A 292 0.25 11.13 -5.04
CA ASN A 292 -1.07 11.51 -4.57
C ASN A 292 -1.12 12.95 -4.08
N MET A 293 -0.06 13.45 -3.48
CA MET A 293 0.06 14.85 -3.10
C MET A 293 -0.08 15.77 -4.35
N GLN A 294 0.49 15.38 -5.48
CA GLN A 294 0.34 16.12 -6.74
C GLN A 294 -1.12 16.17 -7.20
N LEU A 295 -1.85 15.05 -7.10
CA LEU A 295 -3.27 14.99 -7.47
C LEU A 295 -4.14 15.85 -6.54
N VAL A 296 -3.84 15.88 -5.24
CA VAL A 296 -4.52 16.75 -4.27
C VAL A 296 -4.27 18.23 -4.58
N TRP A 297 -3.05 18.61 -5.00
CA TRP A 297 -2.77 19.98 -5.45
C TRP A 297 -3.60 20.35 -6.68
N ILE A 298 -3.71 19.48 -7.69
CA ILE A 298 -4.53 19.71 -8.88
C ILE A 298 -6.02 19.89 -8.51
N ALA A 299 -6.55 19.04 -7.64
CA ALA A 299 -7.91 19.15 -7.14
C ALA A 299 -8.13 20.44 -6.33
N SER A 300 -7.14 20.89 -5.58
CA SER A 300 -7.19 22.16 -4.83
C SER A 300 -7.25 23.37 -5.75
N ILE A 301 -6.56 23.35 -6.89
CA ILE A 301 -6.67 24.38 -7.93
C ILE A 301 -8.11 24.45 -8.47
N SER A 302 -8.73 23.30 -8.75
CA SER A 302 -10.13 23.24 -9.18
C SER A 302 -11.08 23.86 -8.16
N LEU A 303 -10.81 23.66 -6.88
CA LEU A 303 -11.59 24.22 -5.79
C LEU A 303 -11.44 25.76 -5.68
N ILE A 304 -10.25 26.28 -5.93
CA ILE A 304 -9.99 27.74 -6.02
C ILE A 304 -10.77 28.35 -7.19
N VAL A 305 -10.74 27.69 -8.35
CA VAL A 305 -11.53 28.12 -9.54
C VAL A 305 -13.03 28.13 -9.21
N GLY A 306 -13.53 27.10 -8.50
CA GLY A 306 -14.89 27.07 -7.96
C GLY A 306 -15.20 28.24 -7.03
N GLY A 307 -14.26 28.60 -6.15
CA GLY A 307 -14.36 29.78 -5.26
C GLY A 307 -14.45 31.11 -6.02
N ILE A 308 -13.66 31.27 -7.10
CA ILE A 308 -13.79 32.44 -8.00
C ILE A 308 -15.18 32.49 -8.64
N GLY A 309 -15.72 31.33 -9.02
CA GLY A 309 -17.10 31.22 -9.52
C GLY A 309 -18.14 31.73 -8.50
N VAL A 310 -17.95 31.32 -7.22
CA VAL A 310 -18.78 31.81 -6.10
C VAL A 310 -18.68 33.35 -6.00
N MET A 311 -17.48 33.91 -6.01
CA MET A 311 -17.25 35.35 -5.92
C MET A 311 -17.94 36.08 -7.05
N ASN A 312 -17.83 35.65 -8.29
CA ASN A 312 -18.44 36.30 -9.46
C ASN A 312 -19.97 36.30 -9.36
N ILE A 313 -20.57 35.20 -8.97
CA ILE A 313 -22.03 35.09 -8.85
C ILE A 313 -22.53 35.89 -7.66
N MET A 314 -21.80 35.93 -6.56
CA MET A 314 -22.14 36.78 -5.42
C MET A 314 -22.06 38.29 -5.78
N LEU A 315 -21.09 38.70 -6.63
CA LEU A 315 -21.00 40.06 -7.15
C LEU A 315 -22.26 40.44 -7.99
N VAL A 316 -22.71 39.52 -8.83
CA VAL A 316 -23.94 39.69 -9.62
C VAL A 316 -25.17 39.79 -8.68
N SER A 317 -25.25 38.90 -7.67
CA SER A 317 -26.32 38.91 -6.67
C SER A 317 -26.39 40.25 -5.89
N VAL A 318 -25.23 40.81 -5.53
CA VAL A 318 -25.15 42.12 -4.87
C VAL A 318 -25.67 43.23 -5.79
N THR A 319 -25.36 43.19 -7.10
CA THR A 319 -25.85 44.19 -8.05
C THR A 319 -27.35 44.10 -8.29
N GLU A 320 -27.91 42.87 -8.37
CA GLU A 320 -29.34 42.64 -8.50
C GLU A 320 -30.15 43.09 -7.27
N ARG A 321 -29.58 42.90 -6.06
CA ARG A 321 -30.20 43.26 -4.78
C ARG A 321 -29.80 44.65 -4.27
N THR A 322 -29.27 45.52 -5.14
CA THR A 322 -28.76 46.86 -4.76
C THR A 322 -29.83 47.70 -4.07
N SER A 323 -31.07 47.73 -4.60
CA SER A 323 -32.20 48.48 -4.03
C SER A 323 -32.60 47.94 -2.64
N GLU A 324 -32.68 46.63 -2.45
CA GLU A 324 -32.95 45.98 -1.16
C GLU A 324 -31.90 46.34 -0.10
N ILE A 325 -30.59 46.28 -0.49
CA ILE A 325 -29.46 46.65 0.38
C ILE A 325 -29.56 48.15 0.74
N GLY A 326 -29.89 49.00 -0.24
CA GLY A 326 -30.08 50.45 -0.04
C GLY A 326 -31.19 50.73 0.96
N LEU A 327 -32.35 50.08 0.83
CA LEU A 327 -33.48 50.19 1.75
C LEU A 327 -33.10 49.76 3.18
N LYS A 328 -32.45 48.61 3.35
CA LYS A 328 -31.99 48.15 4.67
C LYS A 328 -31.02 49.16 5.32
N LYS A 329 -30.14 49.76 4.55
CA LYS A 329 -29.22 50.80 5.04
C LYS A 329 -29.90 52.10 5.38
N ALA A 330 -30.91 52.53 4.60
CA ALA A 330 -31.72 53.69 4.88
C ALA A 330 -32.51 53.52 6.18
N LEU A 331 -32.94 52.29 6.49
CA LEU A 331 -33.58 51.91 7.76
C LEU A 331 -32.59 51.73 8.94
N GLY A 332 -31.28 52.06 8.77
CA GLY A 332 -30.29 52.07 9.83
C GLY A 332 -29.50 50.80 9.99
N ALA A 333 -29.49 49.87 9.02
CA ALA A 333 -28.70 48.66 9.12
C ALA A 333 -27.18 48.94 9.10
N LYS A 334 -26.46 48.45 10.12
CA LYS A 334 -25.00 48.63 10.24
C LYS A 334 -24.27 47.85 9.14
N LYS A 335 -23.17 48.41 8.59
CA LYS A 335 -22.31 47.75 7.58
C LYS A 335 -21.92 46.32 7.95
N ARG A 336 -21.63 46.08 9.26
CA ARG A 336 -21.27 44.74 9.78
C ARG A 336 -22.41 43.73 9.58
N ARG A 337 -23.68 44.14 9.74
CA ARG A 337 -24.84 43.25 9.60
C ARG A 337 -25.06 42.84 8.16
N ILE A 338 -24.89 43.73 7.20
CA ILE A 338 -24.96 43.45 5.77
C ILE A 338 -23.79 42.52 5.36
N ARG A 339 -22.55 42.83 5.77
CA ARG A 339 -21.41 42.02 5.49
C ARG A 339 -21.57 40.56 6.02
N MET A 340 -22.03 40.40 7.27
CA MET A 340 -22.30 39.10 7.85
C MET A 340 -23.40 38.33 7.15
N GLN A 341 -24.44 39.00 6.63
CA GLN A 341 -25.51 38.37 5.86
C GLN A 341 -24.95 37.72 4.59
N PHE A 342 -24.16 38.43 3.78
CA PHE A 342 -23.58 37.90 2.54
C PHE A 342 -22.48 36.85 2.81
N LEU A 343 -21.67 37.02 3.86
CA LEU A 343 -20.71 35.99 4.27
C LEU A 343 -21.38 34.67 4.71
N THR A 344 -22.48 34.78 5.45
CA THR A 344 -23.27 33.60 5.86
C THR A 344 -23.88 32.92 4.64
N GLU A 345 -24.40 33.70 3.68
CA GLU A 345 -24.96 33.17 2.43
C GLU A 345 -23.89 32.39 1.63
N ALA A 346 -22.68 32.97 1.46
CA ALA A 346 -21.57 32.32 0.79
C ALA A 346 -21.14 31.04 1.54
N ALA A 347 -20.96 31.11 2.87
CA ALA A 347 -20.57 29.97 3.69
C ALA A 347 -21.57 28.81 3.65
N VAL A 348 -22.87 29.11 3.73
CA VAL A 348 -23.94 28.09 3.63
C VAL A 348 -23.91 27.44 2.25
N LEU A 349 -23.80 28.23 1.18
CA LEU A 349 -23.79 27.74 -0.20
C LEU A 349 -22.58 26.81 -0.45
N THR A 350 -21.39 27.22 0.01
CA THR A 350 -20.18 26.41 -0.17
C THR A 350 -20.14 25.18 0.75
N SER A 351 -20.70 25.27 1.96
CA SER A 351 -20.84 24.11 2.86
C SER A 351 -21.79 23.05 2.29
N LEU A 352 -22.93 23.50 1.70
CA LEU A 352 -23.84 22.59 1.00
C LEU A 352 -23.17 21.94 -0.22
N GLY A 353 -22.47 22.76 -1.03
CA GLY A 353 -21.67 22.25 -2.13
C GLY A 353 -20.62 21.23 -1.66
N GLY A 354 -19.98 21.49 -0.52
CA GLY A 354 -19.03 20.58 0.14
C GLY A 354 -19.65 19.25 0.54
N LEU A 355 -20.79 19.26 1.19
CA LEU A 355 -21.52 18.05 1.61
C LEU A 355 -21.97 17.21 0.40
N ILE A 356 -22.52 17.86 -0.63
CA ILE A 356 -22.88 17.18 -1.89
C ILE A 356 -21.63 16.63 -2.58
N GLY A 357 -20.52 17.40 -2.57
CA GLY A 357 -19.22 16.97 -3.09
C GLY A 357 -18.68 15.74 -2.39
N VAL A 358 -18.78 15.67 -1.06
CA VAL A 358 -18.42 14.48 -0.28
C VAL A 358 -19.26 13.27 -0.67
N ALA A 359 -20.59 13.44 -0.72
CA ALA A 359 -21.48 12.33 -1.10
C ALA A 359 -21.20 11.83 -2.52
N SER A 360 -21.04 12.76 -3.49
CA SER A 360 -20.67 12.41 -4.87
C SER A 360 -19.26 11.78 -4.95
N GLY A 361 -18.30 12.27 -4.18
CA GLY A 361 -16.94 11.73 -4.14
C GLY A 361 -16.89 10.30 -3.61
N ILE A 362 -17.64 10.00 -2.54
CA ILE A 362 -17.78 8.63 -2.03
C ILE A 362 -18.43 7.73 -3.09
N GLY A 363 -19.51 8.22 -3.72
CA GLY A 363 -20.20 7.47 -4.79
C GLY A 363 -19.27 7.18 -5.99
N LEU A 364 -18.50 8.18 -6.44
CA LEU A 364 -17.51 8.02 -7.51
C LEU A 364 -16.38 7.06 -7.12
N ALA A 365 -15.86 7.17 -5.89
CA ALA A 365 -14.83 6.25 -5.40
C ALA A 365 -15.32 4.80 -5.42
N GLN A 366 -16.55 4.53 -4.96
CA GLN A 366 -17.15 3.20 -5.02
C GLN A 366 -17.40 2.70 -6.45
N LEU A 367 -17.78 3.60 -7.36
CA LEU A 367 -17.96 3.27 -8.77
C LEU A 367 -16.62 2.87 -9.42
N ILE A 368 -15.58 3.66 -9.19
CA ILE A 368 -14.22 3.38 -9.66
C ILE A 368 -13.72 2.05 -9.07
N SER A 369 -13.94 1.83 -7.78
CA SER A 369 -13.62 0.57 -7.10
C SER A 369 -14.21 -0.64 -7.82
N LYS A 370 -15.49 -0.57 -8.17
CA LYS A 370 -16.17 -1.67 -8.87
C LYS A 370 -15.70 -1.86 -10.31
N MET A 371 -15.37 -0.76 -11.01
CA MET A 371 -14.95 -0.84 -12.42
C MET A 371 -13.50 -1.27 -12.57
N MET A 372 -12.62 -0.79 -11.71
CA MET A 372 -11.16 -0.99 -11.80
C MET A 372 -10.66 -2.02 -10.78
N GLN A 373 -11.52 -2.56 -9.93
CA GLN A 373 -11.18 -3.49 -8.83
C GLN A 373 -10.10 -2.94 -7.89
N ILE A 374 -10.06 -1.62 -7.73
CA ILE A 374 -9.14 -0.95 -6.81
C ILE A 374 -9.83 -0.80 -5.45
N PRO A 375 -9.19 -1.18 -4.33
CA PRO A 375 -9.78 -1.04 -3.01
C PRO A 375 -9.96 0.44 -2.65
N VAL A 376 -11.05 0.74 -1.95
CA VAL A 376 -11.38 2.07 -1.49
C VAL A 376 -11.67 2.05 0.00
N SER A 377 -10.97 2.91 0.74
CA SER A 377 -11.18 3.11 2.18
C SER A 377 -11.57 4.56 2.46
N VAL A 378 -12.77 4.76 3.00
CA VAL A 378 -13.28 6.10 3.28
C VAL A 378 -12.55 6.71 4.48
N SER A 379 -11.95 7.89 4.28
CA SER A 379 -11.22 8.61 5.32
C SER A 379 -12.12 9.66 5.99
N ILE A 380 -12.57 9.40 7.22
CA ILE A 380 -13.36 10.36 8.01
C ILE A 380 -12.62 11.69 8.22
N PRO A 381 -11.31 11.72 8.55
CA PRO A 381 -10.56 12.97 8.64
C PRO A 381 -10.58 13.77 7.33
N ALA A 382 -10.43 13.11 6.17
CA ALA A 382 -10.47 13.78 4.87
C ALA A 382 -11.84 14.43 4.60
N ILE A 383 -12.94 13.77 4.98
CA ILE A 383 -14.29 14.32 4.88
C ILE A 383 -14.41 15.61 5.71
N LEU A 384 -14.00 15.57 6.97
CA LEU A 384 -14.08 16.73 7.86
C LEU A 384 -13.23 17.90 7.34
N ILE A 385 -11.99 17.63 6.95
CA ILE A 385 -11.08 18.64 6.39
C ILE A 385 -11.69 19.26 5.12
N SER A 386 -12.25 18.45 4.22
CA SER A 386 -12.84 18.94 2.97
C SER A 386 -14.05 19.84 3.20
N VAL A 387 -14.93 19.52 4.14
CA VAL A 387 -16.09 20.36 4.49
C VAL A 387 -15.64 21.66 5.16
N VAL A 388 -14.69 21.61 6.07
CA VAL A 388 -14.13 22.82 6.69
C VAL A 388 -13.47 23.70 5.62
N PHE A 389 -12.68 23.10 4.75
CA PHE A 389 -11.97 23.81 3.68
C PHE A 389 -12.94 24.47 2.68
N SER A 390 -14.05 23.79 2.30
CA SER A 390 -15.08 24.39 1.45
C SER A 390 -15.73 25.61 2.09
N THR A 391 -15.98 25.54 3.40
CA THR A 391 -16.55 26.66 4.16
C THR A 391 -15.57 27.84 4.21
N VAL A 392 -14.28 27.58 4.44
CA VAL A 392 -13.21 28.60 4.42
C VAL A 392 -13.15 29.28 3.04
N ILE A 393 -13.15 28.50 1.96
CA ILE A 393 -13.20 29.02 0.59
C ILE A 393 -14.40 29.94 0.39
N GLY A 394 -15.58 29.52 0.85
CA GLY A 394 -16.79 30.34 0.78
C GLY A 394 -16.65 31.67 1.51
N VAL A 395 -16.07 31.68 2.70
CA VAL A 395 -15.82 32.91 3.47
C VAL A 395 -14.78 33.80 2.77
N VAL A 396 -13.67 33.22 2.30
CA VAL A 396 -12.59 33.99 1.63
C VAL A 396 -13.11 34.65 0.34
N PHE A 397 -13.69 33.87 -0.56
CA PHE A 397 -14.19 34.38 -1.84
C PHE A 397 -15.49 35.17 -1.70
N GLY A 398 -16.29 34.96 -0.66
CA GLY A 398 -17.47 35.75 -0.31
C GLY A 398 -17.15 37.09 0.34
N LEU A 399 -15.90 37.31 0.81
CA LEU A 399 -15.51 38.51 1.53
C LEU A 399 -15.55 39.76 0.63
N VAL A 400 -15.05 39.69 -0.59
CA VAL A 400 -15.03 40.81 -1.56
C VAL A 400 -16.42 41.26 -1.91
N PRO A 401 -17.38 40.41 -2.33
CA PRO A 401 -18.77 40.80 -2.57
C PRO A 401 -19.45 41.35 -1.32
N ALA A 402 -19.23 40.75 -0.17
CA ALA A 402 -19.81 41.18 1.10
C ALA A 402 -19.34 42.57 1.52
N ILE A 403 -18.07 42.91 1.31
CA ILE A 403 -17.55 44.28 1.55
C ILE A 403 -18.14 45.24 0.56
N LYS A 404 -18.26 44.90 -0.72
CA LYS A 404 -18.86 45.73 -1.75
C LYS A 404 -20.33 46.05 -1.41
N ALA A 405 -21.12 45.03 -1.02
CA ALA A 405 -22.49 45.21 -0.56
C ALA A 405 -22.60 46.13 0.68
N ALA A 406 -21.70 45.93 1.67
CA ALA A 406 -21.69 46.74 2.89
C ALA A 406 -21.31 48.22 2.67
N ASN A 407 -20.58 48.54 1.61
CA ASN A 407 -20.11 49.88 1.30
C ASN A 407 -21.01 50.63 0.29
N LEU A 408 -22.08 50.04 -0.24
CA LEU A 408 -23.03 50.73 -1.11
C LEU A 408 -23.60 51.97 -0.42
N ASN A 409 -23.69 53.09 -1.18
CA ASN A 409 -24.35 54.31 -0.70
C ASN A 409 -25.87 54.13 -0.80
N PRO A 410 -26.67 54.37 0.28
CA PRO A 410 -28.11 54.18 0.25
C PRO A 410 -28.79 55.01 -0.82
N ILE A 411 -28.34 56.27 -1.03
CA ILE A 411 -28.93 57.20 -1.99
C ILE A 411 -28.77 56.70 -3.43
N ASP A 412 -27.54 56.26 -3.78
CA ASP A 412 -27.24 55.76 -5.12
C ASP A 412 -27.90 54.40 -5.37
N ALA A 413 -28.04 53.58 -4.31
CA ALA A 413 -28.67 52.27 -4.37
C ALA A 413 -30.20 52.35 -4.61
N LEU A 414 -30.88 53.37 -4.08
CA LEU A 414 -32.32 53.57 -4.28
C LEU A 414 -32.66 54.32 -5.58
N ARG A 415 -31.69 55.02 -6.16
CA ARG A 415 -31.85 55.77 -7.42
C ARG A 415 -31.64 54.92 -8.68
N ARG A 416 -31.09 53.73 -8.51
CA ARG A 416 -30.82 52.76 -9.59
C ARG A 416 -32.04 51.85 -9.75
N ASN A 417 -32.98 52.27 -10.60
CA ASN A 417 -34.04 51.40 -11.14
C ASN A 417 -33.64 50.90 -12.49
#